data_7ef423de56ee41bd0b999c6747ac5d56
#
_entry.id   7ef423de56ee41bd0b999c6747ac5d56
#
_cell.length_a   1.000
_cell.length_b   1.000
_cell.length_c   1.000
_cell.angle_alpha   90.00
_cell.angle_beta   90.00
_cell.angle_gamma   90.00
#
_symmetry.space_group_name_H-M   'P 1'
#
loop_
_entity.id
_entity.type
_entity.pdbx_description
1 polymer ?
#
loop_
_entity_poly.entity_id
_entity_poly.type
_entity_poly.pdbx_seq_one_letter_code
_entity_poly.pdbx_strand_id
1 'polypeptide(L)'
;MKIGAFAELTGISTYTLRYYEKKGLLAVQRDQNGCRNYREADKEWVQFLCKLKATGMLLRDIKSYARLRYAGAGTIAERLELLLAHQEFVVGEVKKWQQYSENLQDKINVYRQQLLQQGGEQILK
;
A
#
# COMPACT_ATOMS: atom_id res chain seq x y z
N MET A 1 12.70 -21.00 1.55
CA MET A 1 11.52 -21.59 2.20
C MET A 1 10.38 -21.78 1.19
N LYS A 2 9.46 -22.67 1.46
CA LYS A 2 8.33 -22.95 0.59
C LYS A 2 7.26 -21.88 0.72
N ILE A 3 6.35 -21.81 -0.27
CA ILE A 3 5.33 -20.77 -0.35
C ILE A 3 4.44 -20.66 0.89
N GLY A 4 4.04 -21.80 1.47
CA GLY A 4 3.20 -21.79 2.68
C GLY A 4 3.88 -21.14 3.86
N ALA A 5 5.14 -21.50 4.11
CA ALA A 5 5.93 -20.91 5.19
C ALA A 5 6.18 -19.41 4.94
N PHE A 6 6.45 -19.04 3.69
CA PHE A 6 6.67 -17.64 3.32
C PHE A 6 5.41 -16.80 3.46
N ALA A 7 4.25 -17.37 3.12
CA ALA A 7 2.96 -16.72 3.30
C ALA A 7 2.70 -16.43 4.80
N GLU A 8 2.97 -17.38 5.67
CA GLU A 8 2.83 -17.18 7.11
C GLU A 8 3.80 -16.11 7.63
N LEU A 9 5.05 -16.15 7.17
CA LEU A 9 6.08 -15.19 7.58
C LEU A 9 5.72 -13.74 7.19
N THR A 10 5.17 -13.55 5.99
CA THR A 10 4.90 -12.23 5.44
C THR A 10 3.50 -11.72 5.72
N GLY A 11 2.58 -12.60 6.08
CA GLY A 11 1.16 -12.28 6.20
C GLY A 11 0.46 -12.10 4.85
N ILE A 12 1.10 -12.53 3.76
CA ILE A 12 0.58 -12.40 2.40
C ILE A 12 0.09 -13.78 1.94
N SER A 13 -1.11 -13.85 1.35
CA SER A 13 -1.67 -15.12 0.92
C SER A 13 -0.83 -15.78 -0.19
N THR A 14 -0.89 -17.11 -0.26
CA THR A 14 -0.24 -17.86 -1.34
C THR A 14 -0.78 -17.46 -2.70
N TYR A 15 -2.07 -17.14 -2.78
CA TYR A 15 -2.70 -16.63 -4.00
C TYR A 15 -2.03 -15.33 -4.46
N THR A 16 -1.84 -14.37 -3.56
CA THR A 16 -1.21 -13.09 -3.89
C THR A 16 0.25 -13.26 -4.30
N LEU A 17 0.99 -14.14 -3.61
CA LEU A 17 2.38 -14.43 -3.97
C LEU A 17 2.51 -15.01 -5.37
N ARG A 18 1.62 -15.95 -5.73
CA ARG A 18 1.59 -16.50 -7.09
C ARG A 18 1.20 -15.46 -8.13
N TYR A 19 0.25 -14.58 -7.77
CA TYR A 19 -0.17 -13.48 -8.63
C TYR A 19 1.00 -12.53 -8.91
N TYR A 20 1.77 -12.16 -7.89
CA TYR A 20 2.94 -11.29 -8.05
C TYR A 20 3.99 -11.91 -8.96
N GLU A 21 4.25 -13.20 -8.81
CA GLU A 21 5.16 -13.92 -9.69
C GLU A 21 4.66 -13.92 -11.13
N LYS A 22 3.37 -14.24 -11.32
CA LYS A 22 2.74 -14.27 -12.65
C LYS A 22 2.81 -12.92 -13.35
N LYS A 23 2.67 -11.83 -12.60
CA LYS A 23 2.71 -10.46 -13.15
C LYS A 23 4.11 -9.90 -13.33
N GLY A 24 5.13 -10.69 -13.01
CA GLY A 24 6.53 -10.27 -13.16
C GLY A 24 7.01 -9.31 -12.09
N LEU A 25 6.27 -9.21 -10.97
CA LEU A 25 6.65 -8.34 -9.85
C LEU A 25 7.62 -9.01 -8.89
N LEU A 26 7.64 -10.33 -8.88
CA LEU A 26 8.42 -11.15 -7.98
C LEU A 26 9.09 -12.27 -8.77
N ALA A 27 10.41 -12.34 -8.72
CA ALA A 27 11.17 -13.44 -9.29
C ALA A 27 11.54 -14.41 -8.17
N VAL A 28 11.04 -15.62 -8.25
CA VAL A 28 11.24 -16.64 -7.23
C VAL A 28 12.18 -17.71 -7.76
N GLN A 29 13.21 -18.04 -6.99
CA GLN A 29 14.11 -19.13 -7.33
C GLN A 29 13.39 -20.47 -7.17
N ARG A 30 13.81 -21.47 -7.95
CA ARG A 30 13.31 -22.84 -7.85
C ARG A 30 14.38 -23.72 -7.25
N ASP A 31 13.99 -24.69 -6.45
CA ASP A 31 14.87 -25.72 -5.95
C ASP A 31 15.11 -26.81 -7.02
N GLN A 32 15.86 -27.85 -6.66
CA GLN A 32 16.19 -28.96 -7.56
C GLN A 32 14.94 -29.70 -8.08
N ASN A 33 13.86 -29.65 -7.32
CA ASN A 33 12.59 -30.31 -7.66
C ASN A 33 11.62 -29.39 -8.43
N GLY A 34 12.06 -28.17 -8.79
CA GLY A 34 11.24 -27.20 -9.48
C GLY A 34 10.26 -26.46 -8.58
N CYS A 35 10.35 -26.63 -7.26
CA CYS A 35 9.49 -25.95 -6.31
C CYS A 35 10.01 -24.56 -5.99
N ARG A 36 9.09 -23.64 -5.70
CA ARG A 36 9.44 -22.28 -5.31
C ARG A 36 10.26 -22.30 -4.02
N ASN A 37 11.35 -21.52 -4.02
CA ASN A 37 12.21 -21.37 -2.86
C ASN A 37 12.40 -19.88 -2.54
N TYR A 38 11.62 -19.38 -1.58
CA TYR A 38 11.64 -17.98 -1.17
C TYR A 38 12.81 -17.72 -0.22
N ARG A 39 13.41 -16.52 -0.34
CA ARG A 39 14.56 -16.10 0.47
C ARG A 39 14.15 -14.96 1.41
N GLU A 40 14.97 -14.71 2.42
CA GLU A 40 14.78 -13.58 3.34
C GLU A 40 14.68 -12.24 2.60
N ALA A 41 15.50 -12.03 1.57
CA ALA A 41 15.47 -10.81 0.76
C ALA A 41 14.11 -10.60 0.06
N ASP A 42 13.41 -11.69 -0.25
CA ASP A 42 12.10 -11.62 -0.88
C ASP A 42 11.03 -11.08 0.08
N LYS A 43 11.20 -11.28 1.39
CA LYS A 43 10.26 -10.81 2.41
C LYS A 43 10.10 -9.29 2.37
N GLU A 44 11.21 -8.57 2.44
CA GLU A 44 11.18 -7.10 2.42
C GLU A 44 10.58 -6.59 1.12
N TRP A 45 10.95 -7.22 0.01
CA TRP A 45 10.47 -6.82 -1.30
C TRP A 45 8.96 -7.00 -1.44
N VAL A 46 8.41 -8.17 -1.09
CA VAL A 46 6.97 -8.39 -1.22
C VAL A 46 6.17 -7.51 -0.26
N GLN A 47 6.70 -7.23 0.93
CA GLN A 47 6.05 -6.30 1.87
C GLN A 47 6.02 -4.89 1.30
N PHE A 48 7.10 -4.46 0.63
CA PHE A 48 7.14 -3.16 -0.04
C PHE A 48 6.18 -3.10 -1.23
N LEU A 49 6.08 -4.18 -2.01
CA LEU A 49 5.08 -4.29 -3.09
C LEU A 49 3.67 -4.06 -2.57
N CYS A 50 3.33 -4.67 -1.44
CA CYS A 50 2.02 -4.51 -0.82
C CYS A 50 1.76 -3.05 -0.44
N LYS A 51 2.78 -2.36 0.07
CA LYS A 51 2.67 -0.94 0.42
C LYS A 51 2.46 -0.06 -0.81
N LEU A 52 3.19 -0.31 -1.89
CA LEU A 52 3.02 0.43 -3.14
C LEU A 52 1.60 0.25 -3.69
N LYS A 53 1.10 -0.97 -3.67
CA LYS A 53 -0.25 -1.27 -4.12
C LYS A 53 -1.29 -0.62 -3.23
N ALA A 54 -1.13 -0.71 -1.91
CA ALA A 54 -2.04 -0.13 -0.93
C ALA A 54 -2.16 1.39 -1.06
N THR A 55 -1.09 2.06 -1.46
CA THR A 55 -1.06 3.51 -1.62
C THR A 55 -1.44 3.97 -3.03
N GLY A 56 -1.92 3.06 -3.87
CA GLY A 56 -2.51 3.40 -5.16
C GLY A 56 -1.55 3.52 -6.33
N MET A 57 -0.32 3.00 -6.21
CA MET A 57 0.57 2.97 -7.37
C MET A 57 -0.03 2.06 -8.45
N LEU A 58 -0.06 2.54 -9.69
CA LEU A 58 -0.59 1.77 -10.80
C LEU A 58 0.27 0.53 -11.07
N LEU A 59 -0.36 -0.56 -11.48
CA LEU A 59 0.33 -1.82 -11.78
C LEU A 59 1.45 -1.60 -12.80
N ARG A 60 1.23 -0.76 -13.80
CA ARG A 60 2.23 -0.39 -14.81
C ARG A 60 3.51 0.14 -14.16
N ASP A 61 3.36 1.03 -13.17
CA ASP A 61 4.48 1.67 -12.49
C ASP A 61 5.15 0.70 -11.51
N ILE A 62 4.38 -0.14 -10.85
CA ILE A 62 4.92 -1.20 -9.98
C ILE A 62 5.78 -2.16 -10.81
N LYS A 63 5.31 -2.54 -12.01
CA LYS A 63 6.09 -3.39 -12.92
C LYS A 63 7.40 -2.73 -13.35
N SER A 64 7.36 -1.44 -13.65
CA SER A 64 8.57 -0.68 -13.99
C SER A 64 9.55 -0.66 -12.83
N TYR A 65 9.06 -0.41 -11.63
CA TYR A 65 9.90 -0.42 -10.43
C TYR A 65 10.51 -1.81 -10.18
N ALA A 66 9.72 -2.87 -10.29
CA ALA A 66 10.19 -4.24 -10.11
C ALA A 66 11.31 -4.58 -11.12
N ARG A 67 11.11 -4.22 -12.38
CA ARG A 67 12.12 -4.45 -13.43
C ARG A 67 13.43 -3.75 -13.11
N LEU A 68 13.36 -2.49 -12.69
CA LEU A 68 14.54 -1.72 -12.33
C LEU A 68 15.24 -2.32 -11.11
N ARG A 69 14.48 -2.72 -10.10
CA ARG A 69 15.05 -3.34 -8.90
C ARG A 69 15.82 -4.62 -9.24
N TYR A 70 15.25 -5.48 -10.08
CA TYR A 70 15.92 -6.72 -10.48
C TYR A 70 17.11 -6.49 -11.41
N ALA A 71 17.16 -5.33 -12.08
CA ALA A 71 18.33 -4.94 -12.87
C ALA A 71 19.53 -4.53 -12.02
N GLY A 72 19.31 -4.23 -10.73
CA GLY A 72 20.40 -4.06 -9.78
C GLY A 72 20.72 -2.61 -9.41
N ALA A 73 21.85 -2.42 -8.75
CA ALA A 73 22.23 -1.15 -8.12
C ALA A 73 22.36 0.03 -9.09
N GLY A 74 22.64 -0.23 -10.37
CA GLY A 74 22.75 0.83 -11.39
C GLY A 74 21.43 1.54 -11.68
N THR A 75 20.30 1.07 -11.13
CA THR A 75 18.97 1.66 -11.36
C THR A 75 18.44 2.46 -10.18
N ILE A 76 19.25 2.71 -9.15
CA ILE A 76 18.80 3.40 -7.93
C ILE A 76 18.27 4.79 -8.25
N ALA A 77 18.91 5.55 -9.13
CA ALA A 77 18.44 6.89 -9.50
C ALA A 77 17.05 6.84 -10.14
N GLU A 78 16.82 5.92 -11.05
CA GLU A 78 15.53 5.75 -11.71
C GLU A 78 14.44 5.29 -10.75
N ARG A 79 14.79 4.37 -9.84
CA ARG A 79 13.85 3.91 -8.79
C ARG A 79 13.48 5.06 -7.86
N LEU A 80 14.43 5.91 -7.50
CA LEU A 80 14.19 7.07 -6.66
C LEU A 80 13.19 8.02 -7.34
N GLU A 81 13.34 8.27 -8.63
CA GLU A 81 12.41 9.14 -9.37
C GLU A 81 10.99 8.60 -9.34
N LEU A 82 10.81 7.29 -9.53
CA LEU A 82 9.49 6.66 -9.45
C LEU A 82 8.86 6.84 -8.07
N LEU A 83 9.66 6.66 -7.01
CA LEU A 83 9.16 6.79 -5.64
C LEU A 83 8.84 8.25 -5.30
N LEU A 84 9.64 9.20 -5.78
CA LEU A 84 9.37 10.62 -5.56
C LEU A 84 8.06 11.05 -6.23
N ALA A 85 7.82 10.61 -7.46
CA ALA A 85 6.57 10.88 -8.16
C ALA A 85 5.38 10.26 -7.42
N HIS A 86 5.53 9.03 -6.93
CA HIS A 86 4.48 8.39 -6.16
C HIS A 86 4.24 9.08 -4.83
N GLN A 87 5.28 9.57 -4.17
CA GLN A 87 5.14 10.32 -2.92
C GLN A 87 4.31 11.59 -3.12
N GLU A 88 4.50 12.30 -4.23
CA GLU A 88 3.67 13.46 -4.56
C GLU A 88 2.20 13.10 -4.68
N PHE A 89 1.91 11.98 -5.32
CA PHE A 89 0.54 11.46 -5.40
C PHE A 89 -0.02 11.17 -4.00
N VAL A 90 0.73 10.47 -3.16
CA VAL A 90 0.31 10.13 -1.81
C VAL A 90 0.06 11.39 -0.97
N VAL A 91 0.95 12.38 -1.06
CA VAL A 91 0.79 13.67 -0.36
C VAL A 91 -0.51 14.36 -0.79
N GLY A 92 -0.80 14.35 -2.08
CA GLY A 92 -2.06 14.90 -2.61
C GLY A 92 -3.29 14.17 -2.06
N GLU A 93 -3.23 12.86 -1.94
CA GLU A 93 -4.31 12.05 -1.37
C GLU A 93 -4.51 12.37 0.12
N VAL A 94 -3.42 12.52 0.88
CA VAL A 94 -3.48 12.90 2.29
C VAL A 94 -4.19 14.25 2.46
N LYS A 95 -3.82 15.25 1.66
CA LYS A 95 -4.44 16.57 1.70
C LYS A 95 -5.94 16.51 1.39
N LYS A 96 -6.29 15.71 0.40
CA LYS A 96 -7.70 15.51 0.01
C LYS A 96 -8.51 14.91 1.16
N TRP A 97 -7.99 13.89 1.81
CA TRP A 97 -8.66 13.24 2.93
C TRP A 97 -8.72 14.13 4.16
N GLN A 98 -7.70 14.97 4.41
CA GLN A 98 -7.75 16.00 5.45
C GLN A 98 -8.89 16.99 5.21
N GLN A 99 -9.06 17.44 3.95
CA GLN A 99 -10.14 18.35 3.60
C GLN A 99 -11.51 17.69 3.82
N TYR A 100 -11.65 16.43 3.44
CA TYR A 100 -12.89 15.69 3.69
C TYR A 100 -13.17 15.57 5.19
N SER A 101 -12.17 15.31 5.98
CA SER A 101 -12.29 15.23 7.44
C SER A 101 -12.74 16.55 8.04
N GLU A 102 -12.16 17.67 7.59
CA GLU A 102 -12.55 19.00 8.03
C GLU A 102 -14.00 19.33 7.67
N ASN A 103 -14.41 18.97 6.45
CA ASN A 103 -15.80 19.17 6.02
C ASN A 103 -16.78 18.39 6.90
N LEU A 104 -16.43 17.16 7.26
CA LEU A 104 -17.23 16.36 8.18
C LEU A 104 -17.27 16.98 9.58
N GLN A 105 -16.12 17.48 10.06
CA GLN A 105 -16.04 18.13 11.36
C GLN A 105 -16.92 19.36 11.44
N ASP A 106 -16.96 20.16 10.39
CA ASP A 106 -17.82 21.33 10.32
C ASP A 106 -19.29 20.94 10.47
N LYS A 107 -19.71 19.88 9.78
CA LYS A 107 -21.10 19.39 9.87
C LYS A 107 -21.42 18.82 11.25
N ILE A 108 -20.48 18.09 11.82
CA ILE A 108 -20.59 17.56 13.19
C ILE A 108 -20.79 18.72 14.18
N ASN A 109 -20.02 19.78 14.04
CA ASN A 109 -20.12 20.94 14.91
C ASN A 109 -21.50 21.61 14.81
N VAL A 110 -22.04 21.73 13.59
CA VAL A 110 -23.39 22.27 13.37
C VAL A 110 -24.42 21.44 14.13
N TYR A 111 -24.38 20.13 13.99
CA TYR A 111 -25.35 19.26 14.67
C TYR A 111 -25.20 19.28 16.20
N ARG A 112 -23.97 19.34 16.70
CA ARG A 112 -23.72 19.47 18.12
C ARG A 112 -24.33 20.75 18.68
N GLN A 113 -24.21 21.87 17.97
CA GLN A 113 -24.81 23.13 18.34
C GLN A 113 -26.34 23.05 18.35
N GLN A 114 -26.90 22.42 17.31
CA GLN A 114 -28.36 22.23 17.23
C GLN A 114 -28.88 21.38 18.39
N LEU A 115 -28.17 20.33 18.76
CA LEU A 115 -28.54 19.48 19.89
C LEU A 115 -28.49 20.26 21.24
N LEU A 116 -27.48 21.11 21.44
CA LEU A 116 -27.38 21.95 22.61
C LEU A 116 -28.55 22.94 22.70
N GLN A 117 -28.92 23.55 21.57
CA GLN A 117 -30.06 24.45 21.50
C GLN A 117 -31.38 23.75 21.82
N GLN A 118 -31.57 22.53 21.24
CA GLN A 118 -32.75 21.71 21.53
C GLN A 118 -32.83 21.32 23.01
N GLY A 119 -31.68 20.90 23.57
CA GLY A 119 -31.60 20.58 24.99
C GLY A 119 -31.89 21.77 25.89
N GLY A 120 -31.38 22.96 25.53
CA GLY A 120 -31.67 24.20 26.21
C GLY A 120 -33.14 24.56 26.15
N GLU A 121 -33.75 24.44 24.98
CA GLU A 121 -35.19 24.70 24.79
C GLU A 121 -36.04 23.71 25.61
N GLN A 122 -35.66 22.45 25.65
CA GLN A 122 -36.38 21.44 26.44
C GLN A 122 -36.28 21.70 27.91
N ILE A 123 -35.15 22.17 28.41
CA ILE A 123 -34.95 22.51 29.81
C ILE A 123 -35.79 23.73 30.21
N LEU A 124 -35.90 24.70 29.30
CA LEU A 124 -36.67 25.91 29.54
C LEU A 124 -38.19 25.71 29.48
N LYS A 125 -38.60 24.63 28.83
CA LYS A 125 -40.00 24.23 28.76
C LYS A 125 -40.41 23.40 29.95
#